data_89360e475a523f9880d59fe2ddd2e8ad
#
_entry.id   89360e475a523f9880d59fe2ddd2e8ad
#
_cell.length_a   1.000
_cell.length_b   1.000
_cell.length_c   1.000
_cell.angle_alpha   90.00
_cell.angle_beta   90.00
_cell.angle_gamma   90.00
#
_symmetry.space_group_name_H-M   'P 1'
#
loop_
_entity.id
_entity.type
_entity.pdbx_description
1 polymer ?
#
loop_
_entity_poly.entity_id
_entity_poly.type
_entity_poly.pdbx_seq_one_letter_code
_entity_poly.pdbx_strand_id
1 'polypeptide(L)'
;MLLYGPGATYNGGPVVQPFLLSAATIDFTTLGLLPGEWVYLGDANDDLSDSAETEFNFTVGNIRNRGYCRIFSITANQLIFDLSIGSDAWALSGSGDGSVGIGFSGSVSLYYGTVIRNEPVPANIVRTTYTLQRYLGQGVANEDNLEYVNGAIPNEFTLNLKSNSKLDCDMTFVPMDTEQLHQAALPGTYVALEHEDAYNTSLDVFLNLLYIINPNLTTQAPLFGYASDSKITINNNVKGNKAIGVVGSFEGSTGNFDVSGSLTCYFDDVAAQQAVRSNADVGLVNIFAKENAGFVIDLPLLTLALNGLKVEKDKPIMADITQVASPGEQNYTALYNKFKYLPASAMAEYAG
;
A
#
# COMPACT_ATOMS: atom_id res chain seq x y z
N MET A 1 -12.64 -24.40 0.80
CA MET A 1 -11.93 -23.32 1.50
C MET A 1 -12.78 -22.92 2.69
N LEU A 2 -12.22 -22.75 3.85
CA LEU A 2 -12.95 -22.46 5.07
C LEU A 2 -12.43 -21.14 5.65
N LEU A 3 -13.33 -20.20 5.89
CA LEU A 3 -13.03 -18.98 6.64
C LEU A 3 -13.44 -19.21 8.10
N TYR A 4 -12.53 -18.95 9.03
CA TYR A 4 -12.79 -19.06 10.46
C TYR A 4 -12.76 -17.66 11.06
N GLY A 5 -13.81 -17.35 11.78
CA GLY A 5 -13.89 -16.13 12.57
C GLY A 5 -13.37 -16.32 13.99
N PRO A 6 -13.15 -15.24 14.73
CA PRO A 6 -12.61 -15.26 16.07
C PRO A 6 -13.59 -15.90 17.07
N GLY A 7 -13.14 -16.82 17.86
CA GLY A 7 -13.99 -17.50 18.84
C GLY A 7 -13.29 -18.57 19.67
N ALA A 8 -12.06 -18.37 20.11
CA ALA A 8 -11.50 -19.16 21.20
C ALA A 8 -11.30 -18.27 22.43
N THR A 9 -12.01 -18.58 23.50
CA THR A 9 -11.74 -18.03 24.83
C THR A 9 -10.42 -18.58 25.34
N TYR A 10 -9.40 -17.72 25.36
CA TYR A 10 -8.21 -17.96 26.17
C TYR A 10 -8.57 -17.58 27.63
N ASN A 11 -8.21 -18.42 28.61
CA ASN A 11 -8.42 -18.12 30.03
C ASN A 11 -7.61 -16.87 30.43
N GLY A 12 -8.14 -15.67 30.21
CA GLY A 12 -7.45 -14.44 30.54
C GLY A 12 -8.06 -13.18 29.95
N GLY A 13 -9.11 -13.27 29.15
CA GLY A 13 -9.78 -12.13 28.52
C GLY A 13 -10.13 -12.42 27.06
N PRO A 14 -10.97 -11.59 26.43
CA PRO A 14 -11.32 -11.76 25.05
C PRO A 14 -10.07 -11.48 24.18
N VAL A 15 -9.39 -12.55 23.77
CA VAL A 15 -8.41 -12.45 22.68
C VAL A 15 -9.23 -12.50 21.40
N VAL A 16 -9.31 -11.37 20.71
CA VAL A 16 -9.86 -11.35 19.37
C VAL A 16 -8.91 -12.17 18.50
N GLN A 17 -9.39 -13.29 18.01
CA GLN A 17 -8.57 -14.12 17.14
C GLN A 17 -8.40 -13.42 15.77
N PRO A 18 -7.20 -13.48 15.20
CA PRO A 18 -6.98 -12.98 13.87
C PRO A 18 -7.89 -13.70 12.86
N PHE A 19 -8.40 -12.96 11.92
CA PHE A 19 -9.16 -13.50 10.81
C PHE A 19 -8.28 -14.46 9.99
N LEU A 20 -8.80 -15.62 9.61
CA LEU A 20 -8.01 -16.61 8.88
C LEU A 20 -8.76 -17.22 7.69
N LEU A 21 -8.01 -17.53 6.66
CA LEU A 21 -8.45 -18.27 5.51
C LEU A 21 -7.77 -19.65 5.51
N SER A 22 -8.55 -20.72 5.50
CA SER A 22 -8.03 -22.09 5.47
C SER A 22 -8.38 -22.80 4.17
N ALA A 23 -7.44 -23.55 3.62
CA ALA A 23 -7.67 -24.43 2.47
C ALA A 23 -7.08 -25.82 2.72
N ALA A 24 -7.86 -26.85 2.46
CA ALA A 24 -7.39 -28.24 2.65
C ALA A 24 -6.50 -28.73 1.49
N THR A 25 -6.62 -28.10 0.32
CA THR A 25 -5.99 -28.59 -0.93
C THR A 25 -4.95 -27.62 -1.52
N ILE A 26 -4.79 -26.44 -0.93
CA ILE A 26 -3.85 -25.41 -1.40
C ILE A 26 -2.76 -25.26 -0.35
N ASP A 27 -1.51 -25.32 -0.78
CA ASP A 27 -0.38 -24.96 0.04
C ASP A 27 -0.02 -23.49 -0.22
N PHE A 28 -0.38 -22.61 0.71
CA PHE A 28 -0.16 -21.17 0.58
C PHE A 28 1.32 -20.78 0.57
N THR A 29 2.20 -21.63 1.14
CA THR A 29 3.63 -21.36 1.15
C THR A 29 4.26 -21.44 -0.24
N THR A 30 3.59 -22.13 -1.18
CA THR A 30 4.05 -22.27 -2.57
C THR A 30 3.64 -21.11 -3.49
N LEU A 31 2.76 -20.23 -3.03
CA LEU A 31 2.25 -19.12 -3.83
C LEU A 31 3.22 -17.91 -3.89
N GLY A 32 4.27 -17.92 -3.07
CA GLY A 32 5.22 -16.82 -2.99
C GLY A 32 4.70 -15.59 -2.24
N LEU A 33 3.63 -15.76 -1.47
CA LEU A 33 3.08 -14.71 -0.62
C LEU A 33 4.03 -14.36 0.53
N LEU A 34 3.97 -13.11 0.99
CA LEU A 34 4.81 -12.61 2.08
C LEU A 34 3.94 -12.06 3.22
N PRO A 35 4.38 -12.20 4.49
CA PRO A 35 3.76 -11.47 5.59
C PRO A 35 3.81 -9.95 5.34
N GLY A 36 2.70 -9.26 5.61
CA GLY A 36 2.51 -7.84 5.27
C GLY A 36 1.89 -7.61 3.89
N GLU A 37 1.89 -8.61 3.01
CA GLU A 37 1.27 -8.50 1.69
C GLU A 37 -0.24 -8.32 1.81
N TRP A 38 -0.78 -7.48 0.95
CA TRP A 38 -2.21 -7.28 0.79
C TRP A 38 -2.76 -8.19 -0.29
N VAL A 39 -3.86 -8.82 0.02
CA VAL A 39 -4.62 -9.67 -0.90
C VAL A 39 -6.05 -9.18 -0.96
N TYR A 40 -6.71 -9.40 -2.09
CA TYR A 40 -8.15 -9.21 -2.21
C TYR A 40 -8.83 -10.59 -2.23
N LEU A 41 -9.82 -10.75 -1.38
CA LEU A 41 -10.71 -11.92 -1.36
C LEU A 41 -11.99 -11.54 -2.08
N GLY A 42 -12.36 -12.28 -3.09
CA GLY A 42 -13.52 -12.00 -3.92
C GLY A 42 -14.28 -13.25 -4.32
N ASP A 43 -15.34 -13.03 -5.05
CA ASP A 43 -16.13 -14.08 -5.65
C ASP A 43 -15.38 -14.73 -6.83
N ALA A 44 -15.64 -16.01 -7.06
CA ALA A 44 -15.09 -16.75 -8.20
C ALA A 44 -15.64 -16.27 -9.54
N ASN A 45 -16.85 -15.75 -9.57
CA ASN A 45 -17.55 -15.36 -10.80
C ASN A 45 -17.50 -13.88 -11.14
N ASP A 46 -17.00 -13.04 -10.24
CA ASP A 46 -16.87 -11.58 -10.44
C ASP A 46 -18.15 -10.88 -10.96
N ASP A 47 -19.31 -11.46 -10.65
CA ASP A 47 -20.59 -10.94 -11.11
C ASP A 47 -21.21 -10.02 -10.05
N LEU A 48 -21.11 -8.71 -10.30
CA LEU A 48 -21.74 -7.67 -9.47
C LEU A 48 -23.26 -7.68 -9.58
N SER A 49 -23.82 -8.30 -10.61
CA SER A 49 -25.25 -8.30 -10.92
C SER A 49 -26.00 -9.44 -10.24
N ASP A 50 -25.29 -10.43 -9.72
CA ASP A 50 -25.93 -11.60 -9.12
C ASP A 50 -26.35 -11.30 -7.69
N SER A 51 -27.61 -10.92 -7.53
CA SER A 51 -28.27 -10.81 -6.24
C SER A 51 -28.48 -12.18 -5.56
N ALA A 52 -28.19 -13.26 -6.25
CA ALA A 52 -28.35 -14.63 -5.77
C ALA A 52 -27.09 -15.19 -5.10
N GLU A 53 -26.07 -14.47 -4.96
CA GLU A 53 -24.91 -14.53 -4.06
C GLU A 53 -24.75 -15.81 -3.24
N THR A 54 -24.75 -16.92 -3.94
CA THR A 54 -24.77 -18.25 -3.31
C THR A 54 -23.39 -18.72 -2.87
N GLU A 55 -22.33 -18.09 -3.36
CA GLU A 55 -20.97 -18.57 -3.13
C GLU A 55 -20.27 -17.97 -1.90
N PHE A 56 -20.67 -16.76 -1.49
CA PHE A 56 -20.10 -16.08 -0.34
C PHE A 56 -21.12 -15.73 0.75
N ASN A 57 -22.35 -16.22 0.64
CA ASN A 57 -23.38 -15.93 1.62
C ASN A 57 -23.20 -16.74 2.90
N PHE A 58 -22.98 -16.04 3.98
CA PHE A 58 -23.33 -16.55 5.30
C PHE A 58 -24.85 -16.61 5.42
N THR A 59 -25.38 -17.68 5.98
CA THR A 59 -26.80 -17.88 6.22
C THR A 59 -27.43 -16.88 7.20
N VAL A 60 -26.71 -15.88 7.63
CA VAL A 60 -27.17 -14.87 8.58
C VAL A 60 -26.95 -13.48 7.99
N GLY A 61 -27.91 -13.06 7.17
CA GLY A 61 -28.12 -11.66 6.85
C GLY A 61 -27.21 -11.04 5.80
N ASN A 62 -27.21 -11.52 4.57
CA ASN A 62 -26.70 -10.81 3.37
C ASN A 62 -25.33 -10.11 3.51
N ILE A 63 -24.41 -10.69 4.29
CA ILE A 63 -23.09 -10.11 4.50
C ILE A 63 -22.12 -10.72 3.50
N ARG A 64 -21.55 -9.88 2.66
CA ARG A 64 -20.58 -10.27 1.64
C ARG A 64 -19.18 -10.24 2.23
N ASN A 65 -18.55 -11.42 2.36
CA ASN A 65 -17.16 -11.52 2.85
C ASN A 65 -16.16 -11.35 1.72
N ARG A 66 -16.08 -10.17 1.18
CA ARG A 66 -15.09 -9.79 0.19
C ARG A 66 -14.40 -8.51 0.63
N GLY A 67 -13.16 -8.33 0.25
CA GLY A 67 -12.41 -7.13 0.60
C GLY A 67 -10.90 -7.35 0.62
N TYR A 68 -10.20 -6.32 0.99
CA TYR A 68 -8.75 -6.32 1.08
C TYR A 68 -8.31 -6.78 2.47
N CYS A 69 -7.35 -7.70 2.50
CA CYS A 69 -6.80 -8.24 3.74
C CYS A 69 -5.29 -8.17 3.74
N ARG A 70 -4.69 -7.81 4.88
CA ARG A 70 -3.24 -7.86 5.08
C ARG A 70 -2.85 -9.17 5.75
N ILE A 71 -1.88 -9.86 5.17
CA ILE A 71 -1.39 -11.14 5.69
C ILE A 71 -0.49 -10.90 6.90
N PHE A 72 -0.84 -11.48 8.03
CA PHE A 72 0.00 -11.51 9.23
C PHE A 72 0.97 -12.69 9.18
N SER A 73 0.47 -13.89 8.92
CA SER A 73 1.30 -15.08 8.85
C SER A 73 0.75 -16.10 7.85
N ILE A 74 1.65 -16.96 7.37
CA ILE A 74 1.40 -17.94 6.32
C ILE A 74 1.82 -19.32 6.81
N THR A 75 0.92 -20.28 6.71
CA THR A 75 1.22 -21.71 6.87
C THR A 75 0.80 -22.47 5.62
N ALA A 76 1.13 -23.76 5.53
CA ALA A 76 0.75 -24.54 4.35
C ALA A 76 -0.77 -24.46 4.06
N ASN A 77 -1.60 -24.51 5.10
CA ASN A 77 -3.05 -24.60 4.93
C ASN A 77 -3.81 -23.36 5.41
N GLN A 78 -3.11 -22.32 5.86
CA GLN A 78 -3.78 -21.14 6.44
C GLN A 78 -3.05 -19.84 6.12
N LEU A 79 -3.83 -18.82 5.79
CA LEU A 79 -3.46 -17.41 5.84
C LEU A 79 -4.13 -16.76 7.04
N ILE A 80 -3.36 -16.10 7.88
CA ILE A 80 -3.85 -15.33 9.01
C ILE A 80 -3.73 -13.87 8.68
N PHE A 81 -4.79 -13.10 8.92
CA PHE A 81 -4.86 -11.66 8.59
C PHE A 81 -4.93 -10.82 9.87
N ASP A 82 -4.22 -9.71 9.92
CA ASP A 82 -4.23 -8.74 11.01
C ASP A 82 -5.05 -7.50 10.70
N LEU A 83 -5.29 -7.21 9.43
CA LEU A 83 -6.08 -6.08 8.98
C LEU A 83 -6.99 -6.50 7.83
N SER A 84 -8.24 -6.06 7.88
CA SER A 84 -9.22 -6.28 6.82
C SER A 84 -10.01 -5.02 6.54
N ILE A 85 -10.24 -4.76 5.27
CA ILE A 85 -11.00 -3.61 4.76
C ILE A 85 -11.99 -4.15 3.74
N GLY A 86 -13.27 -4.01 4.03
CA GLY A 86 -14.34 -4.47 3.17
C GLY A 86 -15.61 -3.65 3.39
N SER A 87 -16.59 -3.81 2.53
CA SER A 87 -17.79 -2.99 2.51
C SER A 87 -18.67 -3.13 3.75
N ASP A 88 -18.84 -4.33 4.18
CA ASP A 88 -19.64 -4.60 5.36
C ASP A 88 -18.76 -5.34 6.33
N ALA A 89 -18.44 -4.65 7.42
CA ALA A 89 -17.64 -5.18 8.49
C ALA A 89 -17.65 -6.68 8.44
N TRP A 90 -16.51 -7.32 8.17
CA TRP A 90 -16.37 -8.76 8.25
C TRP A 90 -17.09 -9.18 9.51
N ALA A 91 -18.42 -9.12 9.45
CA ALA A 91 -19.27 -9.34 10.58
C ALA A 91 -19.24 -10.82 10.85
N LEU A 92 -18.24 -11.17 11.57
CA LEU A 92 -18.24 -12.35 12.37
C LEU A 92 -19.32 -12.12 13.42
N SER A 93 -20.55 -12.29 13.03
CA SER A 93 -21.63 -12.40 13.99
C SER A 93 -21.47 -13.72 14.70
N GLY A 94 -20.47 -13.83 15.51
CA GLY A 94 -20.45 -14.76 16.61
C GLY A 94 -21.51 -14.30 17.57
N SER A 95 -22.72 -14.87 17.49
CA SER A 95 -23.60 -14.92 18.63
C SER A 95 -22.81 -15.63 19.72
N GLY A 96 -22.39 -14.93 20.70
CA GLY A 96 -21.88 -15.19 22.04
C GLY A 96 -21.53 -16.56 22.59
N ASP A 97 -21.38 -17.60 21.78
CA ASP A 97 -21.08 -18.95 22.27
C ASP A 97 -19.72 -19.53 21.89
N GLY A 98 -18.85 -18.72 21.28
CA GLY A 98 -17.40 -19.04 21.16
C GLY A 98 -17.03 -20.25 20.31
N SER A 99 -17.90 -20.82 19.50
CA SER A 99 -17.61 -22.11 18.85
C SER A 99 -18.03 -22.29 17.41
N VAL A 100 -18.15 -21.22 16.61
CA VAL A 100 -18.59 -21.41 15.22
C VAL A 100 -17.48 -21.01 14.24
N GLY A 101 -16.74 -22.01 13.79
CA GLY A 101 -16.11 -21.97 12.49
C GLY A 101 -17.19 -21.97 11.43
N ILE A 102 -17.30 -20.89 10.64
CA ILE A 102 -18.27 -20.81 9.57
C ILE A 102 -17.63 -21.43 8.34
N GLY A 103 -18.12 -22.60 7.96
CA GLY A 103 -17.71 -23.25 6.72
C GLY A 103 -18.45 -22.66 5.53
N PHE A 104 -17.74 -22.36 4.47
CA PHE A 104 -18.33 -22.04 3.17
C PHE A 104 -18.55 -23.30 2.36
N SER A 105 -19.64 -23.35 1.66
CA SER A 105 -19.89 -24.33 0.61
C SER A 105 -19.67 -23.71 -0.76
N GLY A 106 -18.62 -22.98 -0.99
CA GLY A 106 -18.32 -22.30 -2.22
C GLY A 106 -16.83 -22.11 -2.48
N SER A 107 -16.45 -21.56 -3.61
CA SER A 107 -15.09 -21.22 -3.95
C SER A 107 -14.83 -19.73 -3.75
N VAL A 108 -13.72 -19.43 -3.09
CA VAL A 108 -13.21 -18.06 -2.88
C VAL A 108 -12.04 -17.84 -3.82
N SER A 109 -12.03 -16.72 -4.52
CA SER A 109 -10.89 -16.29 -5.31
C SER A 109 -9.96 -15.42 -4.47
N LEU A 110 -8.68 -15.78 -4.46
CA LEU A 110 -7.61 -15.03 -3.83
C LEU A 110 -6.83 -14.28 -4.91
N TYR A 111 -6.91 -12.95 -4.88
CA TYR A 111 -6.17 -12.08 -5.79
C TYR A 111 -4.97 -11.51 -5.07
N TYR A 112 -3.78 -11.67 -5.65
CA TYR A 112 -2.52 -11.23 -5.09
C TYR A 112 -1.60 -10.69 -6.17
N GLY A 113 -0.46 -10.14 -5.77
CA GLY A 113 0.36 -9.43 -6.72
C GLY A 113 1.86 -9.54 -6.53
N THR A 114 2.52 -8.44 -6.70
CA THR A 114 3.95 -8.28 -6.48
C THR A 114 4.17 -7.26 -5.37
N VAL A 115 4.99 -7.63 -4.41
CA VAL A 115 5.30 -6.80 -3.25
C VAL A 115 6.70 -6.22 -3.37
N ILE A 116 6.81 -4.94 -3.08
CA ILE A 116 8.08 -4.23 -2.87
C ILE A 116 8.01 -3.62 -1.47
N ARG A 117 8.98 -3.95 -0.62
CA ARG A 117 9.10 -3.39 0.72
C ARG A 117 10.56 -3.15 1.06
N ASN A 118 10.81 -2.31 2.06
CA ASN A 118 12.16 -2.19 2.57
C ASN A 118 12.60 -3.48 3.25
N GLU A 119 13.85 -3.85 3.01
CA GLU A 119 14.46 -5.05 3.58
C GLU A 119 15.17 -4.71 4.89
N PRO A 120 14.76 -5.30 6.03
CA PRO A 120 15.36 -5.02 7.32
C PRO A 120 16.76 -5.61 7.49
N VAL A 121 17.11 -6.65 6.70
CA VAL A 121 18.42 -7.32 6.76
C VAL A 121 19.34 -6.74 5.69
N PRO A 122 20.40 -5.99 6.07
CA PRO A 122 21.27 -5.32 5.09
C PRO A 122 21.90 -6.23 4.04
N ALA A 123 22.15 -7.50 4.39
CA ALA A 123 22.73 -8.48 3.47
C ALA A 123 21.79 -8.88 2.32
N ASN A 124 20.47 -8.70 2.50
CA ASN A 124 19.45 -9.05 1.52
C ASN A 124 19.04 -7.85 0.64
N ILE A 125 19.58 -6.66 0.90
CA ILE A 125 19.25 -5.47 0.12
C ILE A 125 19.79 -5.62 -1.30
N VAL A 126 18.88 -5.65 -2.27
CA VAL A 126 19.23 -5.64 -3.69
C VAL A 126 19.46 -4.19 -4.14
N ARG A 127 20.70 -3.87 -4.50
CA ARG A 127 21.05 -2.56 -5.05
C ARG A 127 20.96 -2.62 -6.56
N THR A 128 20.11 -1.78 -7.12
CA THR A 128 19.94 -1.67 -8.58
C THR A 128 20.37 -0.27 -9.01
N THR A 129 21.16 -0.20 -10.07
CA THR A 129 21.54 1.05 -10.73
C THR A 129 20.95 1.11 -12.12
N TYR A 130 20.68 2.30 -12.58
CA TYR A 130 20.07 2.58 -13.88
C TYR A 130 20.99 3.46 -14.72
N THR A 131 20.92 3.30 -16.03
CA THR A 131 21.39 4.32 -16.99
C THR A 131 20.16 5.05 -17.51
N LEU A 132 20.10 6.35 -17.27
CA LEU A 132 18.99 7.18 -17.72
C LEU A 132 19.40 7.88 -19.01
N GLN A 133 18.55 7.78 -20.04
CA GLN A 133 18.73 8.46 -21.31
C GLN A 133 17.78 9.66 -21.39
N ARG A 134 18.32 10.82 -21.72
CA ARG A 134 17.53 12.02 -22.00
C ARG A 134 17.73 12.43 -23.46
N TYR A 135 16.63 12.60 -24.17
CA TYR A 135 16.64 13.12 -25.53
C TYR A 135 16.57 14.64 -25.47
N LEU A 136 17.59 15.29 -26.06
CA LEU A 136 17.72 16.75 -26.06
C LEU A 136 17.27 17.41 -27.39
N GLY A 137 16.73 16.59 -28.30
CA GLY A 137 16.31 17.05 -29.61
C GLY A 137 17.32 16.74 -30.72
N GLN A 138 16.99 17.10 -31.94
CA GLN A 138 17.85 16.89 -33.08
C GLN A 138 18.81 18.06 -33.28
N GLY A 139 20.06 17.76 -33.63
CA GLY A 139 21.06 18.71 -34.03
C GLY A 139 20.87 19.22 -35.49
N VAL A 140 21.75 20.11 -35.91
CA VAL A 140 21.72 20.76 -37.24
C VAL A 140 21.87 19.75 -38.39
N ALA A 141 22.52 18.62 -38.17
CA ALA A 141 22.75 17.54 -39.14
C ALA A 141 21.72 16.39 -39.05
N ASN A 142 20.58 16.61 -38.41
CA ASN A 142 19.57 15.58 -38.08
C ASN A 142 20.09 14.44 -37.19
N GLU A 143 21.11 14.70 -36.42
CA GLU A 143 21.65 13.77 -35.43
C GLU A 143 20.89 13.93 -34.12
N ASP A 144 20.64 12.81 -33.44
CA ASP A 144 20.02 12.86 -32.14
C ASP A 144 21.02 13.30 -31.07
N ASN A 145 20.65 14.30 -30.28
CA ASN A 145 21.45 14.68 -29.12
C ASN A 145 20.91 13.94 -27.88
N LEU A 146 21.72 13.05 -27.38
CA LEU A 146 21.36 12.16 -26.26
C LEU A 146 22.33 12.36 -25.09
N GLU A 147 21.79 12.46 -23.92
CA GLU A 147 22.53 12.56 -22.68
C GLU A 147 22.29 11.30 -21.86
N TYR A 148 23.34 10.72 -21.32
CA TYR A 148 23.28 9.55 -20.47
C TYR A 148 23.79 9.87 -19.08
N VAL A 149 23.01 9.47 -18.10
CA VAL A 149 23.36 9.54 -16.69
C VAL A 149 23.55 8.11 -16.20
N ASN A 150 24.80 7.76 -15.88
CA ASN A 150 25.19 6.40 -15.57
C ASN A 150 25.24 6.12 -14.08
N GLY A 151 24.93 4.88 -13.69
CA GLY A 151 24.97 4.45 -12.30
C GLY A 151 23.97 5.19 -11.41
N ALA A 152 22.85 5.63 -11.98
CA ALA A 152 21.82 6.34 -11.23
C ALA A 152 21.13 5.41 -10.24
N ILE A 153 21.17 5.78 -8.96
CA ILE A 153 20.51 5.05 -7.87
C ILE A 153 19.24 5.80 -7.48
N PRO A 154 18.07 5.14 -7.38
CA PRO A 154 16.85 5.76 -6.87
C PRO A 154 17.04 6.30 -5.46
N ASN A 155 16.76 7.57 -5.24
CA ASN A 155 16.95 8.22 -3.95
C ASN A 155 15.64 8.52 -3.24
N GLU A 156 14.77 9.28 -3.88
CA GLU A 156 13.52 9.71 -3.27
C GLU A 156 12.36 9.41 -4.21
N PHE A 157 11.31 8.87 -3.63
CA PHE A 157 10.01 8.69 -4.28
C PHE A 157 8.97 9.47 -3.46
N THR A 158 8.22 10.33 -4.12
CA THR A 158 7.12 11.08 -3.51
C THR A 158 5.83 10.77 -4.26
N LEU A 159 4.80 10.39 -3.52
CA LEU A 159 3.44 10.22 -4.01
C LEU A 159 2.59 11.38 -3.52
N ASN A 160 1.92 12.08 -4.44
CA ASN A 160 1.06 13.21 -4.16
C ASN A 160 -0.39 12.85 -4.47
N LEU A 161 -1.23 12.82 -3.43
CA LEU A 161 -2.68 12.62 -3.55
C LEU A 161 -3.37 13.94 -3.24
N LYS A 162 -3.88 14.59 -4.26
CA LYS A 162 -4.69 15.80 -4.12
C LYS A 162 -6.12 15.51 -4.53
N SER A 163 -7.09 16.07 -3.83
CA SER A 163 -8.49 15.93 -4.21
C SER A 163 -8.73 16.45 -5.63
N ASN A 164 -9.63 15.77 -6.37
CA ASN A 164 -10.01 16.11 -7.74
C ASN A 164 -8.84 16.24 -8.74
N SER A 165 -7.85 15.37 -8.64
CA SER A 165 -6.65 15.36 -9.47
C SER A 165 -6.35 13.96 -10.02
N LYS A 166 -5.37 13.87 -10.87
CA LYS A 166 -4.72 12.59 -11.17
C LYS A 166 -3.62 12.33 -10.16
N LEU A 167 -3.38 11.06 -9.91
CA LEU A 167 -2.28 10.63 -9.06
C LEU A 167 -0.96 11.07 -9.69
N ASP A 168 -0.13 11.74 -8.93
CA ASP A 168 1.16 12.27 -9.34
C ASP A 168 2.27 11.71 -8.47
N CYS A 169 3.39 11.37 -9.09
CA CYS A 169 4.56 10.88 -8.38
C CYS A 169 5.84 11.51 -8.92
N ASP A 170 6.73 11.86 -8.00
CA ASP A 170 8.06 12.34 -8.30
C ASP A 170 9.10 11.29 -7.89
N MET A 171 10.10 11.07 -8.73
CA MET A 171 11.21 10.19 -8.43
C MET A 171 12.53 10.89 -8.72
N THR A 172 13.43 10.89 -7.75
CA THR A 172 14.78 11.44 -7.89
C THR A 172 15.83 10.34 -7.89
N PHE A 173 16.89 10.56 -8.65
CA PHE A 173 18.03 9.64 -8.76
C PHE A 173 19.32 10.37 -8.44
N VAL A 174 20.25 9.67 -7.80
CA VAL A 174 21.61 10.16 -7.57
C VAL A 174 22.54 9.45 -8.55
N PRO A 175 23.11 10.17 -9.53
CA PRO A 175 24.03 9.60 -10.50
C PRO A 175 25.42 9.35 -9.91
N MET A 176 26.11 8.34 -10.45
CA MET A 176 27.48 8.05 -10.07
C MET A 176 28.48 8.65 -11.05
N ASP A 177 28.13 8.78 -12.32
CA ASP A 177 29.01 9.32 -13.36
C ASP A 177 28.42 10.56 -14.01
N THR A 178 29.32 11.35 -14.60
CA THR A 178 28.94 12.54 -15.38
C THR A 178 28.24 12.17 -16.66
N GLU A 179 27.40 13.11 -17.08
CA GLU A 179 26.68 13.08 -18.32
C GLU A 179 27.62 12.90 -19.52
N GLN A 180 27.25 12.01 -20.42
CA GLN A 180 27.92 11.82 -21.68
C GLN A 180 26.96 12.17 -22.81
N LEU A 181 27.38 13.05 -23.72
CA LEU A 181 26.61 13.40 -24.89
C LEU A 181 26.94 12.47 -26.05
N HIS A 182 25.94 11.91 -26.66
CA HIS A 182 26.03 10.99 -27.79
C HIS A 182 25.13 11.46 -28.92
N GLN A 183 25.58 11.21 -30.15
CA GLN A 183 24.83 11.49 -31.38
C GLN A 183 24.03 10.27 -31.88
N ALA A 184 24.21 9.14 -31.25
CA ALA A 184 23.47 7.91 -31.52
C ALA A 184 23.10 7.19 -30.22
N ALA A 185 21.97 6.54 -30.20
CA ALA A 185 21.54 5.76 -29.06
C ALA A 185 22.52 4.60 -28.76
N LEU A 186 22.78 4.37 -27.47
CA LEU A 186 23.52 3.20 -27.04
C LEU A 186 22.77 1.92 -27.46
N PRO A 187 23.50 0.85 -27.83
CA PRO A 187 22.86 -0.39 -28.22
C PRO A 187 22.03 -0.97 -27.09
N GLY A 188 20.82 -1.39 -27.40
CA GLY A 188 19.88 -1.98 -26.44
C GLY A 188 18.58 -2.38 -27.12
N THR A 189 17.74 -3.11 -26.39
CA THR A 189 16.39 -3.46 -26.84
C THR A 189 15.43 -2.41 -26.33
N TYR A 190 14.76 -1.72 -27.23
CA TYR A 190 13.71 -0.78 -26.89
C TYR A 190 12.41 -1.53 -26.65
N VAL A 191 11.82 -1.36 -25.47
CA VAL A 191 10.48 -1.82 -25.14
C VAL A 191 9.60 -0.59 -25.07
N ALA A 192 8.60 -0.52 -25.96
CA ALA A 192 7.63 0.57 -25.94
C ALA A 192 6.85 0.52 -24.61
N LEU A 193 6.66 1.67 -23.98
CA LEU A 193 5.77 1.77 -22.84
C LEU A 193 4.32 1.63 -23.34
N GLU A 194 3.56 0.77 -22.67
CA GLU A 194 2.12 0.75 -22.84
C GLU A 194 1.54 2.04 -22.26
N HIS A 195 0.64 2.65 -22.99
CA HIS A 195 -0.04 3.85 -22.52
C HIS A 195 -1.21 3.43 -21.65
N GLU A 196 -1.09 3.70 -20.36
CA GLU A 196 -2.14 3.46 -19.38
C GLU A 196 -2.69 4.79 -18.85
N ASP A 197 -3.99 4.83 -18.59
CA ASP A 197 -4.60 5.99 -17.97
C ASP A 197 -4.16 6.12 -16.50
N ALA A 198 -3.77 7.34 -16.11
CA ALA A 198 -3.42 7.61 -14.72
C ALA A 198 -4.63 7.45 -13.79
N TYR A 199 -4.37 6.98 -12.56
CA TYR A 199 -5.39 6.91 -11.52
C TYR A 199 -5.97 8.30 -11.22
N ASN A 200 -7.28 8.35 -11.08
CA ASN A 200 -8.00 9.56 -10.67
C ASN A 200 -8.25 9.50 -9.16
N THR A 201 -7.82 10.53 -8.44
CA THR A 201 -7.95 10.57 -6.97
C THR A 201 -9.39 10.67 -6.48
N SER A 202 -10.34 10.97 -7.35
CA SER A 202 -11.77 11.03 -7.00
C SER A 202 -12.54 9.75 -7.30
N LEU A 203 -12.02 8.89 -8.21
CA LEU A 203 -12.75 7.71 -8.68
C LEU A 203 -12.01 6.41 -8.40
N ASP A 204 -10.67 6.43 -8.48
CA ASP A 204 -9.85 5.23 -8.43
C ASP A 204 -9.18 5.02 -7.07
N VAL A 205 -9.37 5.94 -6.11
CA VAL A 205 -8.96 5.74 -4.72
C VAL A 205 -10.06 5.02 -3.98
N PHE A 206 -9.85 3.74 -3.77
CA PHE A 206 -10.78 2.92 -3.00
C PHE A 206 -10.77 3.34 -1.53
N LEU A 207 -9.57 3.56 -0.96
CA LEU A 207 -9.43 3.92 0.44
C LEU A 207 -8.16 4.72 0.70
N ASN A 208 -8.30 5.72 1.57
CA ASN A 208 -7.21 6.38 2.27
C ASN A 208 -7.54 6.33 3.77
N LEU A 209 -6.98 5.35 4.48
CA LEU A 209 -7.30 5.08 5.87
C LEU A 209 -6.09 5.36 6.76
N LEU A 210 -6.22 6.39 7.60
CA LEU A 210 -5.37 6.60 8.77
C LEU A 210 -6.12 6.09 10.01
N TYR A 211 -5.55 5.14 10.74
CA TYR A 211 -6.23 4.44 11.82
C TYR A 211 -5.34 4.27 13.05
N ILE A 212 -5.95 4.24 14.23
CA ILE A 212 -5.25 3.85 15.46
C ILE A 212 -5.15 2.33 15.48
N ILE A 213 -3.93 1.82 15.68
CA ILE A 213 -3.69 0.39 15.73
C ILE A 213 -4.32 -0.18 17.00
N ASN A 214 -5.30 -1.03 16.81
CA ASN A 214 -5.90 -1.80 17.89
C ASN A 214 -5.63 -3.29 17.65
N PRO A 215 -4.71 -3.91 18.41
CA PRO A 215 -4.34 -5.31 18.19
C PRO A 215 -5.49 -6.31 18.46
N ASN A 216 -6.58 -5.82 19.03
CA ASN A 216 -7.75 -6.64 19.32
C ASN A 216 -8.82 -6.59 18.21
N LEU A 217 -8.59 -5.84 17.13
CA LEU A 217 -9.55 -5.70 16.04
C LEU A 217 -8.84 -5.89 14.70
N THR A 218 -9.45 -6.65 13.81
CA THR A 218 -8.98 -6.76 12.41
C THR A 218 -9.52 -5.63 11.54
N THR A 219 -10.68 -5.07 11.87
CA THR A 219 -11.24 -3.90 11.22
C THR A 219 -10.99 -2.68 12.08
N GLN A 220 -10.26 -1.71 11.55
CA GLN A 220 -9.84 -0.51 12.27
C GLN A 220 -10.77 0.66 11.96
N ALA A 221 -11.03 1.48 12.97
CA ALA A 221 -11.80 2.71 12.78
C ALA A 221 -10.91 3.82 12.19
N PRO A 222 -11.42 4.59 11.21
CA PRO A 222 -10.68 5.73 10.68
C PRO A 222 -10.48 6.81 11.75
N LEU A 223 -9.31 7.42 11.74
CA LEU A 223 -8.98 8.52 12.64
C LEU A 223 -9.57 9.85 12.15
N PHE A 224 -9.78 9.97 10.86
CA PHE A 224 -10.38 11.12 10.19
C PHE A 224 -11.37 10.67 9.12
N GLY A 225 -12.44 11.44 8.91
CA GLY A 225 -13.43 11.11 7.90
C GLY A 225 -12.92 11.34 6.48
N TYR A 226 -12.44 12.54 6.18
CA TYR A 226 -12.04 12.93 4.83
C TYR A 226 -10.72 13.68 4.82
N ALA A 227 -9.85 13.30 3.88
CA ALA A 227 -8.60 14.02 3.59
C ALA A 227 -8.74 14.82 2.28
N SER A 228 -8.17 16.01 2.25
CA SER A 228 -8.10 16.84 1.04
C SER A 228 -6.78 16.71 0.30
N ASP A 229 -5.71 16.39 1.03
CA ASP A 229 -4.35 16.24 0.50
C ASP A 229 -3.60 15.19 1.34
N SER A 230 -2.88 14.31 0.67
CA SER A 230 -2.00 13.32 1.31
C SER A 230 -0.71 13.22 0.52
N LYS A 231 0.41 13.27 1.21
CA LYS A 231 1.73 13.14 0.62
C LYS A 231 2.52 12.07 1.36
N ILE A 232 3.15 11.17 0.63
CA ILE A 232 4.05 10.15 1.14
C ILE A 232 5.39 10.31 0.45
N THR A 233 6.46 10.42 1.23
CA THR A 233 7.84 10.52 0.73
C THR A 233 8.68 9.40 1.30
N ILE A 234 9.29 8.62 0.43
CA ILE A 234 10.23 7.54 0.75
C ILE A 234 11.61 8.00 0.31
N ASN A 235 12.59 7.98 1.21
CA ASN A 235 13.95 8.46 0.93
C ASN A 235 14.99 7.41 1.36
N ASN A 236 15.85 7.03 0.41
CA ASN A 236 16.97 6.13 0.63
C ASN A 236 18.24 6.84 1.12
N ASN A 237 18.22 8.17 1.19
CA ASN A 237 19.36 8.99 1.61
C ASN A 237 20.67 8.64 0.88
N VAL A 238 20.57 8.46 -0.45
CA VAL A 238 21.71 8.06 -1.28
C VAL A 238 22.72 9.20 -1.40
N LYS A 239 23.99 8.88 -1.24
CA LYS A 239 25.11 9.82 -1.41
C LYS A 239 26.14 9.25 -2.38
N GLY A 240 26.57 10.07 -3.33
CA GLY A 240 27.68 9.74 -4.21
C GLY A 240 29.02 10.04 -3.52
N ASN A 241 29.86 9.03 -3.33
CA ASN A 241 31.19 9.18 -2.73
C ASN A 241 32.19 9.63 -3.78
N LYS A 242 32.90 10.74 -3.52
CA LYS A 242 33.89 11.31 -4.45
C LYS A 242 35.31 11.03 -3.95
N ALA A 243 36.24 10.84 -4.89
CA ALA A 243 37.67 10.67 -4.61
C ALA A 243 38.53 11.55 -5.53
N ILE A 244 39.74 11.87 -5.06
CA ILE A 244 40.72 12.61 -5.88
C ILE A 244 41.15 11.74 -7.07
N GLY A 245 41.11 12.32 -8.26
CA GLY A 245 41.48 11.64 -9.52
C GLY A 245 40.37 10.80 -10.14
N VAL A 246 39.17 10.83 -9.61
CA VAL A 246 37.99 10.19 -10.17
C VAL A 246 36.99 11.25 -10.63
N VAL A 247 36.56 11.18 -11.89
CA VAL A 247 35.48 12.00 -12.42
C VAL A 247 34.16 11.36 -11.99
N GLY A 248 33.27 12.16 -11.40
CA GLY A 248 32.01 11.65 -10.83
C GLY A 248 32.16 11.05 -9.43
N SER A 249 31.36 10.06 -9.11
CA SER A 249 31.38 9.33 -7.83
C SER A 249 31.89 7.91 -8.06
N PHE A 250 32.83 7.46 -7.24
CA PHE A 250 33.36 6.10 -7.39
C PHE A 250 32.43 5.02 -6.81
N GLU A 251 31.52 5.43 -5.92
CA GLU A 251 30.54 4.54 -5.30
C GLU A 251 29.32 5.34 -4.83
N GLY A 252 28.16 4.71 -4.86
CA GLY A 252 26.93 5.22 -4.23
C GLY A 252 26.67 4.50 -2.90
N SER A 253 26.64 5.24 -1.81
CA SER A 253 26.24 4.70 -0.51
C SER A 253 24.78 5.04 -0.24
N THR A 254 24.00 4.06 0.23
CA THR A 254 22.65 4.28 0.76
C THR A 254 22.74 4.64 2.24
N GLY A 255 21.96 5.64 2.66
CA GLY A 255 21.81 6.01 4.07
C GLY A 255 20.67 5.25 4.76
N ASN A 256 20.09 5.87 5.76
CA ASN A 256 18.90 5.34 6.40
C ASN A 256 17.71 5.38 5.44
N PHE A 257 16.86 4.37 5.53
CA PHE A 257 15.58 4.36 4.84
C PHE A 257 14.58 5.16 5.67
N ASP A 258 14.21 6.32 5.18
CA ASP A 258 13.30 7.23 5.87
C ASP A 258 11.99 7.34 5.09
N VAL A 259 10.87 7.21 5.81
CA VAL A 259 9.54 7.41 5.25
C VAL A 259 8.84 8.48 6.06
N SER A 260 8.36 9.48 5.38
CA SER A 260 7.63 10.60 5.96
C SER A 260 6.44 10.99 5.11
N GLY A 261 5.56 11.78 5.66
CA GLY A 261 4.40 12.25 4.92
C GLY A 261 3.70 13.41 5.59
N SER A 262 2.69 13.89 4.90
CA SER A 262 1.76 14.89 5.42
C SER A 262 0.35 14.55 4.98
N LEU A 263 -0.62 14.85 5.83
CA LEU A 263 -2.04 14.69 5.59
C LEU A 263 -2.76 15.97 6.00
N THR A 264 -3.57 16.49 5.09
CA THR A 264 -4.49 17.58 5.39
C THR A 264 -5.92 17.02 5.36
N CYS A 265 -6.59 17.05 6.49
CA CYS A 265 -7.91 16.47 6.65
C CYS A 265 -8.91 17.47 7.26
N TYR A 266 -10.20 17.22 7.00
CA TYR A 266 -11.26 17.96 7.66
C TYR A 266 -11.28 17.59 9.14
N PHE A 267 -11.37 18.63 9.98
CA PHE A 267 -11.50 18.43 11.42
C PHE A 267 -12.94 18.02 11.73
N ASP A 268 -13.11 16.81 12.20
CA ASP A 268 -14.41 16.23 12.50
C ASP A 268 -14.54 15.93 14.00
N ASP A 269 -13.51 15.42 14.65
CA ASP A 269 -13.54 15.01 16.05
C ASP A 269 -12.24 15.35 16.81
N VAL A 270 -12.39 15.51 18.11
CA VAL A 270 -11.29 15.70 19.07
C VAL A 270 -10.46 14.43 19.27
N ALA A 271 -11.00 13.26 18.96
CA ALA A 271 -10.33 11.97 19.09
C ALA A 271 -8.99 11.92 18.35
N ALA A 272 -8.92 12.51 17.17
CA ALA A 272 -7.71 12.63 16.37
C ALA A 272 -6.60 13.44 17.08
N GLN A 273 -6.97 14.55 17.72
CA GLN A 273 -6.03 15.34 18.50
C GLN A 273 -5.55 14.59 19.75
N GLN A 274 -6.44 13.83 20.37
CA GLN A 274 -6.10 13.01 21.52
C GLN A 274 -5.12 11.90 21.14
N ALA A 275 -5.31 11.25 19.98
CA ALA A 275 -4.39 10.23 19.44
C ALA A 275 -2.98 10.81 19.23
N VAL A 276 -2.88 12.00 18.63
CA VAL A 276 -1.58 12.68 18.45
C VAL A 276 -0.96 13.03 19.79
N ARG A 277 -1.72 13.57 20.75
CA ARG A 277 -1.22 13.94 22.07
C ARG A 277 -0.80 12.76 22.93
N SER A 278 -1.46 11.63 22.78
CA SER A 278 -1.13 10.39 23.48
C SER A 278 0.01 9.61 22.81
N ASN A 279 0.50 10.09 21.66
CA ASN A 279 1.45 9.37 20.81
C ASN A 279 0.97 7.95 20.53
N ALA A 280 -0.30 7.83 20.11
CA ALA A 280 -0.89 6.54 19.77
C ALA A 280 -0.19 5.95 18.53
N ASP A 281 -0.04 4.63 18.54
CA ASP A 281 0.42 3.90 17.36
C ASP A 281 -0.64 3.97 16.25
N VAL A 282 -0.25 4.44 15.10
CA VAL A 282 -1.14 4.71 13.98
C VAL A 282 -0.60 4.06 12.72
N GLY A 283 -1.47 3.54 11.86
CA GLY A 283 -1.13 3.05 10.54
C GLY A 283 -1.82 3.85 9.44
N LEU A 284 -1.24 3.87 8.25
CA LEU A 284 -1.82 4.47 7.05
C LEU A 284 -1.84 3.46 5.91
N VAL A 285 -3.01 3.28 5.33
CA VAL A 285 -3.19 2.44 4.14
C VAL A 285 -3.86 3.24 3.05
N ASN A 286 -3.28 3.22 1.87
CA ASN A 286 -3.86 3.77 0.66
C ASN A 286 -4.10 2.64 -0.33
N ILE A 287 -5.34 2.44 -0.74
CA ILE A 287 -5.74 1.44 -1.73
C ILE A 287 -6.24 2.15 -2.97
N PHE A 288 -5.62 1.81 -4.09
CA PHE A 288 -6.01 2.28 -5.42
C PHE A 288 -6.52 1.09 -6.21
N ALA A 289 -7.71 1.21 -6.75
CA ALA A 289 -8.33 0.17 -7.55
C ALA A 289 -8.94 0.76 -8.81
N LYS A 290 -8.66 0.13 -9.93
CA LYS A 290 -9.20 0.41 -11.24
C LYS A 290 -9.47 -0.93 -11.92
N GLU A 291 -10.31 -0.96 -12.94
CA GLU A 291 -10.58 -2.17 -13.68
C GLU A 291 -9.27 -2.86 -14.12
N ASN A 292 -9.10 -4.12 -13.72
CA ASN A 292 -7.92 -4.95 -13.97
C ASN A 292 -6.58 -4.43 -13.40
N ALA A 293 -6.60 -3.40 -12.54
CA ALA A 293 -5.39 -2.84 -11.99
C ALA A 293 -5.61 -2.32 -10.57
N GLY A 294 -4.62 -2.44 -9.72
CA GLY A 294 -4.66 -1.86 -8.39
C GLY A 294 -3.33 -1.98 -7.68
N PHE A 295 -3.18 -1.14 -6.68
CA PHE A 295 -2.05 -1.23 -5.77
C PHE A 295 -2.40 -0.69 -4.39
N VAL A 296 -1.63 -1.13 -3.41
CA VAL A 296 -1.71 -0.67 -2.03
C VAL A 296 -0.38 -0.08 -1.61
N ILE A 297 -0.43 1.04 -0.90
CA ILE A 297 0.70 1.55 -0.13
C ILE A 297 0.34 1.44 1.33
N ASP A 298 1.14 0.71 2.09
CA ASP A 298 0.94 0.44 3.50
C ASP A 298 2.12 0.96 4.32
N LEU A 299 1.81 1.81 5.30
CA LEU A 299 2.72 2.32 6.31
C LEU A 299 2.22 1.80 7.67
N PRO A 300 2.75 0.67 8.15
CA PRO A 300 2.15 -0.08 9.24
C PRO A 300 2.25 0.60 10.60
N LEU A 301 3.24 1.47 10.79
CA LEU A 301 3.45 2.21 12.04
C LEU A 301 3.90 3.62 11.76
N LEU A 302 3.15 4.59 12.27
CA LEU A 302 3.41 6.02 12.11
C LEU A 302 3.40 6.71 13.47
N THR A 303 4.28 7.70 13.61
CA THR A 303 4.18 8.73 14.63
C THR A 303 3.63 10.00 13.97
N LEU A 304 2.64 10.60 14.62
CA LEU A 304 1.97 11.79 14.14
C LEU A 304 2.39 13.03 14.89
N ALA A 305 2.52 14.15 14.18
CA ALA A 305 2.61 15.46 14.78
C ALA A 305 1.56 16.38 14.15
N LEU A 306 0.81 17.07 15.00
CA LEU A 306 -0.20 18.03 14.59
C LEU A 306 0.42 19.42 14.49
N ASN A 307 0.42 20.00 13.29
CA ASN A 307 0.97 21.36 13.06
C ASN A 307 0.00 22.49 13.44
N GLY A 308 -1.17 22.14 13.99
CA GLY A 308 -2.22 23.06 14.38
C GLY A 308 -3.49 22.93 13.55
N LEU A 309 -4.52 23.62 14.01
CA LEU A 309 -5.77 23.74 13.28
C LEU A 309 -5.77 25.02 12.46
N LYS A 310 -6.11 24.93 11.19
CA LYS A 310 -6.35 26.08 10.34
C LYS A 310 -7.81 26.48 10.47
N VAL A 311 -8.05 27.61 11.12
CA VAL A 311 -9.38 28.19 11.27
C VAL A 311 -9.42 29.48 10.46
N GLU A 312 -10.17 29.47 9.36
CA GLU A 312 -10.39 30.62 8.51
C GLU A 312 -11.88 30.96 8.48
N LYS A 313 -12.16 32.25 8.32
CA LYS A 313 -13.56 32.70 8.21
C LYS A 313 -14.23 32.08 6.98
N ASP A 314 -15.43 31.57 7.17
CA ASP A 314 -16.28 30.98 6.12
C ASP A 314 -15.67 29.75 5.42
N LYS A 315 -14.72 29.05 6.06
CA LYS A 315 -14.13 27.80 5.59
C LYS A 315 -14.21 26.69 6.64
N PRO A 316 -14.24 25.42 6.23
CA PRO A 316 -14.16 24.32 7.17
C PRO A 316 -12.81 24.34 7.92
N ILE A 317 -12.85 23.86 9.16
CA ILE A 317 -11.61 23.71 9.95
C ILE A 317 -10.81 22.56 9.40
N MET A 318 -9.53 22.81 9.13
CA MET A 318 -8.60 21.82 8.60
C MET A 318 -7.52 21.49 9.64
N ALA A 319 -7.11 20.24 9.66
CA ALA A 319 -6.00 19.76 10.46
C ALA A 319 -4.83 19.35 9.54
N ASP A 320 -3.66 19.94 9.76
CA ASP A 320 -2.44 19.55 9.08
C ASP A 320 -1.62 18.63 9.99
N ILE A 321 -1.35 17.43 9.50
CA ILE A 321 -0.66 16.38 10.24
C ILE A 321 0.59 16.01 9.47
N THR A 322 1.72 15.99 10.17
CA THR A 322 2.96 15.37 9.65
C THR A 322 3.10 13.97 10.20
N GLN A 323 3.69 13.09 9.39
CA GLN A 323 3.81 11.68 9.66
C GLN A 323 5.28 11.26 9.49
N VAL A 324 5.76 10.43 10.41
CA VAL A 324 7.06 9.77 10.31
C VAL A 324 6.83 8.28 10.53
N ALA A 325 7.23 7.47 9.57
CA ALA A 325 7.03 6.04 9.65
C ALA A 325 8.19 5.35 10.39
N SER A 326 7.82 4.29 11.09
CA SER A 326 8.73 3.37 11.77
C SER A 326 8.44 1.95 11.32
N PRO A 327 9.38 1.00 11.49
CA PRO A 327 9.09 -0.39 11.22
C PRO A 327 7.93 -0.91 12.07
N GLY A 328 6.94 -1.53 11.42
CA GLY A 328 5.85 -2.20 12.10
C GLY A 328 6.23 -3.58 12.65
N GLU A 329 5.26 -4.31 13.15
CA GLU A 329 5.44 -5.63 13.75
C GLU A 329 6.09 -6.65 12.80
N GLN A 330 5.90 -6.49 11.51
CA GLN A 330 6.46 -7.35 10.45
C GLN A 330 7.80 -6.86 9.89
N ASN A 331 8.46 -5.94 10.59
CA ASN A 331 9.79 -5.39 10.26
C ASN A 331 9.90 -4.68 8.90
N TYR A 332 8.83 -4.08 8.39
CA TYR A 332 8.93 -3.14 7.28
C TYR A 332 8.35 -1.77 7.68
N THR A 333 8.87 -0.72 7.06
CA THR A 333 8.43 0.67 7.28
C THR A 333 7.43 1.11 6.23
N ALA A 334 7.63 0.67 5.00
CA ALA A 334 6.73 0.93 3.88
C ALA A 334 6.64 -0.30 2.99
N LEU A 335 5.46 -0.55 2.47
CA LEU A 335 5.17 -1.62 1.55
C LEU A 335 4.35 -1.08 0.38
N TYR A 336 4.77 -1.43 -0.83
CA TYR A 336 4.01 -1.25 -2.05
C TYR A 336 3.61 -2.62 -2.59
N ASN A 337 2.32 -2.84 -2.76
CA ASN A 337 1.75 -4.07 -3.28
C ASN A 337 0.98 -3.79 -4.56
N LYS A 338 1.46 -4.30 -5.68
CA LYS A 338 0.78 -4.18 -6.97
C LYS A 338 0.04 -5.47 -7.28
N PHE A 339 -1.27 -5.41 -7.44
CA PHE A 339 -2.07 -6.54 -7.88
C PHE A 339 -1.80 -6.88 -9.34
N LYS A 340 -1.75 -8.16 -9.66
CA LYS A 340 -1.63 -8.64 -11.04
C LYS A 340 -2.93 -8.46 -11.82
N TYR A 341 -4.03 -8.60 -11.13
CA TYR A 341 -5.38 -8.48 -11.62
C TYR A 341 -6.29 -8.15 -10.43
N LEU A 342 -7.27 -7.30 -10.64
CA LEU A 342 -8.35 -7.06 -9.70
C LEU A 342 -9.69 -7.22 -10.43
N PRO A 343 -10.64 -7.94 -9.86
CA PRO A 343 -11.98 -8.06 -10.42
C PRO A 343 -12.76 -6.75 -10.28
N ALA A 344 -13.82 -6.59 -11.06
CA ALA A 344 -14.70 -5.43 -10.98
C ALA A 344 -15.32 -5.27 -9.58
N SER A 345 -15.54 -6.37 -8.87
CA SER A 345 -16.04 -6.37 -7.49
C SER A 345 -15.11 -5.67 -6.50
N ALA A 346 -13.81 -5.61 -6.80
CA ALA A 346 -12.82 -4.92 -5.94
C ALA A 346 -13.01 -3.39 -5.90
N MET A 347 -13.76 -2.83 -6.83
CA MET A 347 -14.01 -1.39 -6.97
C MET A 347 -15.39 -0.96 -6.48
N ALA A 348 -16.35 -1.89 -6.43
CA ALA A 348 -17.77 -1.55 -6.40
C ALA A 348 -18.33 -1.14 -5.04
N GLU A 349 -17.60 -1.27 -3.96
CA GLU A 349 -18.22 -1.30 -2.64
C GLU A 349 -18.06 -0.05 -1.79
N TYR A 350 -17.38 0.97 -2.26
CA TYR A 350 -17.18 2.21 -1.49
C TYR A 350 -17.87 3.45 -2.09
N ALA A 351 -18.77 3.28 -3.04
CA ALA A 351 -19.67 4.33 -3.49
C ALA A 351 -20.86 4.45 -2.52
N GLY A 352 -20.57 4.72 -1.26
CA GLY A 352 -21.56 4.98 -0.22
C GLY A 352 -21.60 6.43 0.17
#